data_50752f82613956f9ae38604fbd78c46c
#
_entry.id   50752f82613956f9ae38604fbd78c46c
#
_cell.length_a   1.000
_cell.length_b   1.000
_cell.length_c   1.000
_cell.angle_alpha   90.00
_cell.angle_beta   90.00
_cell.angle_gamma   90.00
#
_symmetry.space_group_name_H-M   'P 1'
#
loop_
_entity.id
_entity.type
_entity.pdbx_description
1 polymer ?
#
loop_
_entity_poly.entity_id
_entity_poly.type
_entity_poly.pdbx_seq_one_letter_code
_entity_poly.pdbx_strand_id
1 'polypeptide(L)'
;MKVTGLECVTKTKIKVYLDEQFAFVLYKGELSRYRIQEGSVLSPELVECIKQEVLLKRAKLRAMHLLNAMDRTESQLRLKLKQSLYPEDVIEKAIQYVKSFGYIEDQGYAERFIHNRQQSKSKREIYAALSQKGIPREQIELAMKTCYEEADELSAIRRIAEKKRFSPEESTDAEKKKLYDYLLRKGFKSDDIRQVIQVSSWDA
;
A
#
# COMPACT_ATOMS: atom_id res chain seq x y z
N MET A 1 -4.23 -10.73 -34.23
CA MET A 1 -5.04 -10.94 -33.00
C MET A 1 -6.50 -10.66 -33.35
N LYS A 2 -7.39 -11.64 -33.15
CA LYS A 2 -8.82 -11.50 -33.48
C LYS A 2 -9.59 -10.94 -32.27
N VAL A 3 -10.46 -9.98 -32.49
CA VAL A 3 -11.38 -9.50 -31.45
C VAL A 3 -12.46 -10.55 -31.24
N THR A 4 -12.40 -11.23 -30.10
CA THR A 4 -13.30 -12.36 -29.76
C THR A 4 -14.48 -11.95 -28.89
N GLY A 5 -14.42 -10.77 -28.26
CA GLY A 5 -15.53 -10.29 -27.45
C GLY A 5 -15.38 -8.83 -27.04
N LEU A 6 -16.53 -8.18 -26.86
CA LEU A 6 -16.69 -6.81 -26.38
C LEU A 6 -17.70 -6.81 -25.22
N GLU A 7 -17.23 -6.55 -23.98
CA GLU A 7 -18.06 -6.57 -22.77
C GLU A 7 -18.19 -5.18 -22.16
N CYS A 8 -19.41 -4.74 -21.89
CA CYS A 8 -19.67 -3.43 -21.28
C CYS A 8 -19.27 -3.44 -19.79
N VAL A 9 -18.29 -2.61 -19.39
CA VAL A 9 -17.94 -2.34 -17.99
C VAL A 9 -18.84 -1.25 -17.42
N THR A 10 -19.05 -0.20 -18.19
CA THR A 10 -19.93 0.93 -17.86
C THR A 10 -20.64 1.42 -19.14
N LYS A 11 -21.52 2.42 -19.02
CA LYS A 11 -22.18 3.02 -20.19
C LYS A 11 -21.20 3.49 -21.27
N THR A 12 -19.95 3.79 -20.92
CA THR A 12 -18.94 4.36 -21.84
C THR A 12 -17.70 3.49 -22.02
N LYS A 13 -17.43 2.53 -21.12
CA LYS A 13 -16.21 1.70 -21.11
C LYS A 13 -16.52 0.28 -21.52
N ILE A 14 -15.73 -0.25 -22.43
CA ILE A 14 -15.85 -1.59 -23.01
C ILE A 14 -14.55 -2.35 -22.80
N LYS A 15 -14.61 -3.57 -22.25
CA LYS A 15 -13.50 -4.52 -22.27
C LYS A 15 -13.38 -5.11 -23.67
N VAL A 16 -12.17 -5.20 -24.15
CA VAL A 16 -11.81 -5.83 -25.42
C VAL A 16 -11.08 -7.13 -25.13
N TYR A 17 -11.56 -8.21 -25.72
CA TYR A 17 -10.92 -9.52 -25.68
C TYR A 17 -10.28 -9.81 -27.04
N LEU A 18 -9.01 -10.20 -27.02
CA LEU A 18 -8.24 -10.61 -28.19
C LEU A 18 -7.85 -12.08 -28.01
N ASP A 19 -8.16 -12.91 -29.02
CA ASP A 19 -7.87 -14.35 -29.00
C ASP A 19 -8.33 -15.00 -27.68
N GLU A 20 -9.57 -14.69 -27.26
CA GLU A 20 -10.25 -15.17 -26.04
C GLU A 20 -9.67 -14.66 -24.71
N GLN A 21 -8.63 -13.80 -24.73
CA GLN A 21 -8.02 -13.24 -23.53
C GLN A 21 -8.37 -11.76 -23.37
N PHE A 22 -8.57 -11.34 -22.12
CA PHE A 22 -8.73 -9.93 -21.80
C PHE A 22 -7.49 -9.15 -22.20
N ALA A 23 -7.66 -8.16 -23.08
CA ALA A 23 -6.55 -7.33 -23.55
C ALA A 23 -6.51 -5.95 -22.88
N PHE A 24 -7.60 -5.20 -22.94
CA PHE A 24 -7.68 -3.85 -22.37
C PHE A 24 -9.11 -3.29 -22.37
N VAL A 25 -9.25 -2.09 -21.78
CA VAL A 25 -10.51 -1.34 -21.77
C VAL A 25 -10.38 -0.08 -22.62
N LEU A 26 -11.33 0.12 -23.54
CA LEU A 26 -11.47 1.33 -24.36
C LEU A 26 -12.81 2.03 -24.09
N TYR A 27 -12.87 3.32 -24.41
CA TYR A 27 -14.14 4.04 -24.50
C TYR A 27 -14.82 3.77 -25.85
N LYS A 28 -16.15 3.90 -25.91
CA LYS A 28 -16.92 3.69 -27.14
C LYS A 28 -16.40 4.50 -28.34
N GLY A 29 -16.02 5.77 -28.12
CA GLY A 29 -15.43 6.61 -29.16
C GLY A 29 -14.07 6.13 -29.67
N GLU A 30 -13.29 5.45 -28.81
CA GLU A 30 -11.99 4.88 -29.18
C GLU A 30 -12.17 3.61 -30.01
N LEU A 31 -13.15 2.76 -29.65
CA LEU A 31 -13.53 1.60 -30.50
C LEU A 31 -13.90 2.05 -31.92
N SER A 32 -14.72 3.10 -32.04
CA SER A 32 -15.08 3.67 -33.35
C SER A 32 -13.87 4.23 -34.08
N ARG A 33 -13.01 4.98 -33.39
CA ARG A 33 -11.78 5.56 -33.96
C ARG A 33 -10.83 4.52 -34.53
N TYR A 34 -10.65 3.39 -33.82
CA TYR A 34 -9.78 2.31 -34.26
C TYR A 34 -10.51 1.21 -35.05
N ARG A 35 -11.78 1.41 -35.33
CA ARG A 35 -12.65 0.44 -36.07
C ARG A 35 -12.64 -0.96 -35.45
N ILE A 36 -12.68 -1.01 -34.11
CA ILE A 36 -12.69 -2.26 -33.36
C ILE A 36 -14.12 -2.75 -33.23
N GLN A 37 -14.40 -3.91 -33.82
CA GLN A 37 -15.68 -4.61 -33.76
C GLN A 37 -15.41 -6.10 -33.44
N GLU A 38 -16.40 -6.79 -32.92
CA GLU A 38 -16.30 -8.23 -32.71
C GLU A 38 -16.08 -8.95 -34.06
N GLY A 39 -15.12 -9.87 -34.07
CA GLY A 39 -14.69 -10.56 -35.28
C GLY A 39 -13.59 -9.85 -36.08
N SER A 40 -13.30 -8.55 -35.83
CA SER A 40 -12.21 -7.84 -36.54
C SER A 40 -10.84 -8.37 -36.16
N VAL A 41 -9.88 -8.24 -37.08
CA VAL A 41 -8.47 -8.64 -36.86
C VAL A 41 -7.61 -7.40 -36.68
N LEU A 42 -6.98 -7.28 -35.53
CA LEU A 42 -6.04 -6.20 -35.23
C LEU A 42 -4.60 -6.65 -35.48
N SER A 43 -3.80 -5.79 -36.10
CA SER A 43 -2.37 -6.07 -36.19
C SER A 43 -1.68 -5.85 -34.84
N PRO A 44 -0.53 -6.54 -34.59
CA PRO A 44 0.24 -6.30 -33.37
C PRO A 44 0.65 -4.85 -33.18
N GLU A 45 0.99 -4.16 -34.29
CA GLU A 45 1.41 -2.77 -34.31
C GLU A 45 0.26 -1.84 -33.87
N LEU A 46 -0.99 -2.13 -34.31
CA LEU A 46 -2.15 -1.36 -33.90
C LEU A 46 -2.47 -1.56 -32.41
N VAL A 47 -2.34 -2.78 -31.91
CA VAL A 47 -2.52 -3.07 -30.48
C VAL A 47 -1.48 -2.33 -29.65
N GLU A 48 -0.21 -2.35 -30.05
CA GLU A 48 0.84 -1.61 -29.36
C GLU A 48 0.63 -0.10 -29.46
N CYS A 49 0.22 0.42 -30.59
CA CYS A 49 -0.17 1.83 -30.75
C CYS A 49 -1.28 2.24 -29.77
N ILE A 50 -2.33 1.43 -29.63
CA ILE A 50 -3.42 1.68 -28.67
C ILE A 50 -2.88 1.69 -27.23
N LYS A 51 -2.01 0.74 -26.90
CA LYS A 51 -1.39 0.68 -25.56
C LYS A 51 -0.57 1.93 -25.26
N GLN A 52 0.27 2.40 -26.19
CA GLN A 52 1.13 3.55 -25.99
C GLN A 52 0.38 4.88 -26.02
N GLU A 53 -0.45 5.09 -27.06
CA GLU A 53 -1.07 6.39 -27.30
C GLU A 53 -2.33 6.65 -26.46
N VAL A 54 -3.01 5.59 -26.02
CA VAL A 54 -4.27 5.71 -25.30
C VAL A 54 -4.13 5.23 -23.86
N LEU A 55 -3.76 3.96 -23.69
CA LEU A 55 -3.81 3.34 -22.34
C LEU A 55 -2.72 3.89 -21.44
N LEU A 56 -1.49 4.02 -21.95
CA LEU A 56 -0.37 4.52 -21.15
C LEU A 56 -0.57 5.98 -20.74
N LYS A 57 -1.05 6.83 -21.66
CA LYS A 57 -1.37 8.23 -21.32
C LYS A 57 -2.42 8.31 -20.20
N ARG A 58 -3.47 7.51 -20.30
CA ARG A 58 -4.51 7.45 -19.27
C ARG A 58 -4.00 6.86 -17.94
N ALA A 59 -3.17 5.82 -17.99
CA ALA A 59 -2.60 5.20 -16.80
C ALA A 59 -1.68 6.17 -16.05
N LYS A 60 -0.83 6.94 -16.77
CA LYS A 60 0.01 8.00 -16.19
C LYS A 60 -0.84 9.07 -15.51
N LEU A 61 -1.86 9.60 -16.17
CA LEU A 61 -2.77 10.59 -15.59
C LEU A 61 -3.51 10.04 -14.37
N ARG A 62 -3.96 8.79 -14.45
CA ARG A 62 -4.61 8.13 -13.31
C ARG A 62 -3.67 7.94 -12.12
N ALA A 63 -2.42 7.54 -12.37
CA ALA A 63 -1.39 7.40 -11.34
C ALA A 63 -1.11 8.74 -10.65
N MET A 64 -0.89 9.80 -11.41
CA MET A 64 -0.68 11.14 -10.86
C MET A 64 -1.88 11.64 -10.05
N HIS A 65 -3.10 11.44 -10.55
CA HIS A 65 -4.30 11.80 -9.80
C HIS A 65 -4.44 11.04 -8.46
N LEU A 66 -4.07 9.75 -8.45
CA LEU A 66 -4.09 8.94 -7.22
C LEU A 66 -3.04 9.39 -6.21
N LEU A 67 -1.87 9.84 -6.67
CA LEU A 67 -0.78 10.32 -5.82
C LEU A 67 -1.03 11.74 -5.30
N ASN A 68 -1.66 12.61 -6.11
CA ASN A 68 -2.07 13.95 -5.65
C ASN A 68 -3.12 13.88 -4.52
N ALA A 69 -3.94 12.84 -4.48
CA ALA A 69 -4.95 12.69 -3.45
C ALA A 69 -4.39 12.23 -2.11
N MET A 70 -3.36 11.38 -2.11
CA MET A 70 -2.68 10.88 -0.90
C MET A 70 -1.41 10.10 -1.25
N ASP A 71 -0.44 10.11 -0.36
CA ASP A 71 0.76 9.27 -0.44
C ASP A 71 0.40 7.78 -0.55
N ARG A 72 1.07 7.08 -1.46
CA ARG A 72 0.88 5.64 -1.70
C ARG A 72 2.22 4.95 -1.90
N THR A 73 2.28 3.68 -1.51
CA THR A 73 3.38 2.80 -1.90
C THR A 73 3.22 2.36 -3.36
N GLU A 74 4.32 1.90 -3.97
CA GLU A 74 4.30 1.34 -5.32
C GLU A 74 3.26 0.21 -5.43
N SER A 75 3.25 -0.71 -4.47
CA SER A 75 2.31 -1.83 -4.41
C SER A 75 0.84 -1.36 -4.40
N GLN A 76 0.54 -0.34 -3.60
CA GLN A 76 -0.82 0.22 -3.55
C GLN A 76 -1.23 0.90 -4.84
N LEU A 77 -0.31 1.59 -5.52
CA LEU A 77 -0.60 2.22 -6.80
C LEU A 77 -0.80 1.18 -7.91
N ARG A 78 0.04 0.14 -7.97
CA ARG A 78 -0.13 -1.00 -8.88
C ARG A 78 -1.50 -1.63 -8.72
N LEU A 79 -1.90 -1.91 -7.49
CA LEU A 79 -3.22 -2.46 -7.19
C LEU A 79 -4.35 -1.56 -7.70
N LYS A 80 -4.25 -0.25 -7.51
CA LYS A 80 -5.26 0.71 -7.99
C LYS A 80 -5.34 0.80 -9.52
N LEU A 81 -4.20 0.72 -10.21
CA LEU A 81 -4.16 0.66 -11.67
C LEU A 81 -4.73 -0.66 -12.19
N LYS A 82 -4.41 -1.78 -11.56
CA LYS A 82 -4.98 -3.10 -11.87
C LYS A 82 -6.50 -3.15 -11.67
N GLN A 83 -7.00 -2.58 -10.57
CA GLN A 83 -8.45 -2.41 -10.34
C GLN A 83 -9.11 -1.52 -11.39
N SER A 84 -8.36 -0.63 -12.03
CA SER A 84 -8.82 0.20 -13.15
C SER A 84 -8.70 -0.51 -14.50
N LEU A 85 -8.37 -1.81 -14.51
CA LEU A 85 -8.29 -2.70 -15.66
C LEU A 85 -7.24 -2.28 -16.71
N TYR A 86 -6.12 -1.69 -16.27
CA TYR A 86 -4.96 -1.50 -17.14
C TYR A 86 -4.17 -2.81 -17.29
N PRO A 87 -3.65 -3.12 -18.50
CA PRO A 87 -2.73 -4.23 -18.71
C PRO A 87 -1.44 -4.08 -17.92
N GLU A 88 -0.80 -5.20 -17.54
CA GLU A 88 0.37 -5.20 -16.66
C GLU A 88 1.56 -4.42 -17.26
N ASP A 89 1.81 -4.56 -18.55
CA ASP A 89 2.85 -3.83 -19.28
C ASP A 89 2.62 -2.30 -19.27
N VAL A 90 1.37 -1.88 -19.32
CA VAL A 90 0.98 -0.46 -19.23
C VAL A 90 1.13 0.05 -17.79
N ILE A 91 0.77 -0.78 -16.80
CA ILE A 91 0.97 -0.47 -15.38
C ILE A 91 2.45 -0.26 -15.10
N GLU A 92 3.31 -1.19 -15.54
CA GLU A 92 4.76 -1.11 -15.34
C GLU A 92 5.34 0.21 -15.87
N LYS A 93 5.02 0.56 -17.12
CA LYS A 93 5.47 1.82 -17.75
C LYS A 93 4.92 3.06 -17.03
N ALA A 94 3.70 3.00 -16.50
CA ALA A 94 3.12 4.10 -15.73
C ALA A 94 3.78 4.26 -14.36
N ILE A 95 4.11 3.16 -13.68
CA ILE A 95 4.86 3.15 -12.41
C ILE A 95 6.27 3.70 -12.62
N GLN A 96 7.00 3.22 -13.62
CA GLN A 96 8.33 3.74 -13.96
C GLN A 96 8.31 5.25 -14.24
N TYR A 97 7.29 5.72 -14.95
CA TYR A 97 7.10 7.14 -15.20
C TYR A 97 6.97 7.95 -13.90
N VAL A 98 6.09 7.58 -12.98
CA VAL A 98 5.92 8.35 -11.73
C VAL A 98 7.13 8.21 -10.80
N LYS A 99 7.85 7.09 -10.83
CA LYS A 99 9.11 6.89 -10.11
C LYS A 99 10.23 7.81 -10.64
N SER A 100 10.34 7.98 -11.96
CA SER A 100 11.37 8.83 -12.55
C SER A 100 11.25 10.32 -12.15
N PHE A 101 10.08 10.75 -11.70
CA PHE A 101 9.84 12.09 -11.13
C PHE A 101 9.87 12.13 -9.59
N GLY A 102 10.21 11.01 -8.94
CA GLY A 102 10.23 10.94 -7.48
C GLY A 102 8.84 11.00 -6.81
N TYR A 103 7.76 10.79 -7.57
CA TYR A 103 6.38 10.83 -7.01
C TYR A 103 6.04 9.58 -6.17
N ILE A 104 6.81 8.51 -6.32
CA ILE A 104 6.76 7.32 -5.46
C ILE A 104 8.17 6.97 -5.03
N GLU A 105 8.32 6.82 -3.72
CA GLU A 105 9.56 6.41 -3.09
C GLU A 105 9.20 5.67 -1.80
N ASP A 106 9.24 4.33 -1.84
CA ASP A 106 8.76 3.46 -0.76
C ASP A 106 9.64 3.57 0.50
N GLN A 107 10.94 3.88 0.35
CA GLN A 107 11.84 4.09 1.47
C GLN A 107 11.43 5.31 2.30
N GLY A 108 11.28 6.48 1.69
CA GLY A 108 10.85 7.69 2.39
C GLY A 108 9.41 7.60 2.88
N TYR A 109 8.55 6.82 2.18
CA TYR A 109 7.23 6.51 2.72
C TYR A 109 7.33 5.75 4.03
N ALA A 110 8.19 4.72 4.10
CA ALA A 110 8.39 3.92 5.30
C ALA A 110 8.96 4.77 6.45
N GLU A 111 9.94 5.62 6.18
CA GLU A 111 10.55 6.53 7.17
C GLU A 111 9.53 7.51 7.76
N ARG A 112 8.75 8.19 6.91
CA ARG A 112 7.65 9.06 7.37
C ARG A 112 6.59 8.29 8.17
N PHE A 113 6.26 7.08 7.75
CA PHE A 113 5.29 6.25 8.46
C PHE A 113 5.78 5.85 9.86
N ILE A 114 7.06 5.46 9.98
CA ILE A 114 7.71 5.13 11.26
C ILE A 114 7.69 6.35 12.17
N HIS A 115 8.22 7.48 11.70
CA HIS A 115 8.29 8.72 12.47
C HIS A 115 6.93 9.15 13.04
N ASN A 116 5.87 9.04 12.24
CA ASN A 116 4.52 9.41 12.66
C ASN A 116 3.87 8.40 13.63
N ARG A 117 4.41 7.20 13.78
CA ARG A 117 3.78 6.09 14.54
C ARG A 117 4.62 5.58 15.70
N GLN A 118 5.94 5.77 15.72
CA GLN A 118 6.87 5.25 16.74
C GLN A 118 6.48 5.63 18.17
N GLN A 119 5.85 6.78 18.35
CA GLN A 119 5.41 7.24 19.67
C GLN A 119 4.08 6.63 20.17
N SER A 120 3.41 5.78 19.41
CA SER A 120 2.09 5.25 19.74
C SER A 120 1.89 3.79 19.37
N LYS A 121 2.83 3.20 18.65
CA LYS A 121 2.78 1.82 18.18
C LYS A 121 4.10 1.11 18.41
N SER A 122 4.04 -0.19 18.68
CA SER A 122 5.23 -1.02 18.78
C SER A 122 5.93 -1.16 17.43
N LYS A 123 7.23 -1.47 17.47
CA LYS A 123 8.03 -1.81 16.29
C LYS A 123 7.35 -2.89 15.44
N ARG A 124 6.80 -3.90 16.10
CA ARG A 124 6.09 -5.02 15.46
C ARG A 124 4.82 -4.56 14.73
N GLU A 125 4.01 -3.69 15.35
CA GLU A 125 2.82 -3.14 14.70
C GLU A 125 3.17 -2.29 13.47
N ILE A 126 4.22 -1.47 13.58
CA ILE A 126 4.69 -0.61 12.48
C ILE A 126 5.20 -1.48 11.32
N TYR A 127 6.04 -2.47 11.63
CA TYR A 127 6.55 -3.42 10.64
C TYR A 127 5.42 -4.14 9.91
N ALA A 128 4.46 -4.70 10.63
CA ALA A 128 3.31 -5.39 10.06
C ALA A 128 2.47 -4.45 9.17
N ALA A 129 2.26 -3.21 9.59
CA ALA A 129 1.51 -2.23 8.81
C ALA A 129 2.23 -1.83 7.51
N LEU A 130 3.56 -1.69 7.52
CA LEU A 130 4.36 -1.42 6.31
C LEU A 130 4.37 -2.61 5.35
N SER A 131 4.51 -3.83 5.89
CA SER A 131 4.39 -5.07 5.11
C SER A 131 3.02 -5.21 4.44
N GLN A 132 1.95 -4.90 5.17
CA GLN A 132 0.58 -4.91 4.64
C GLN A 132 0.37 -3.87 3.53
N LYS A 133 1.14 -2.79 3.53
CA LYS A 133 1.14 -1.80 2.45
C LYS A 133 1.97 -2.23 1.24
N GLY A 134 2.61 -3.39 1.32
CA GLY A 134 3.37 -4.01 0.25
C GLY A 134 4.77 -3.44 0.07
N ILE A 135 5.34 -2.81 1.11
CA ILE A 135 6.74 -2.37 1.07
C ILE A 135 7.65 -3.60 1.23
N PRO A 136 8.70 -3.75 0.42
CA PRO A 136 9.64 -4.85 0.52
C PRO A 136 10.32 -4.90 1.89
N ARG A 137 10.57 -6.14 2.37
CA ARG A 137 11.18 -6.39 3.69
C ARG A 137 12.47 -5.61 3.91
N GLU A 138 13.35 -5.62 2.91
CA GLU A 138 14.65 -4.95 2.97
C GLU A 138 14.52 -3.42 3.20
N GLN A 139 13.55 -2.80 2.54
CA GLN A 139 13.27 -1.37 2.71
C GLN A 139 12.66 -1.07 4.08
N ILE A 140 11.79 -1.95 4.61
CA ILE A 140 11.26 -1.80 5.97
C ILE A 140 12.39 -1.92 7.00
N GLU A 141 13.25 -2.92 6.86
CA GLU A 141 14.39 -3.13 7.78
C GLU A 141 15.37 -1.94 7.75
N LEU A 142 15.65 -1.41 6.56
CA LEU A 142 16.49 -0.22 6.41
C LEU A 142 15.86 1.01 7.08
N ALA A 143 14.58 1.29 6.80
CA ALA A 143 13.86 2.40 7.42
C ALA A 143 13.78 2.27 8.95
N MET A 144 13.54 1.04 9.45
CA MET A 144 13.54 0.75 10.88
C MET A 144 14.90 1.01 11.53
N LYS A 145 15.98 0.61 10.87
CA LYS A 145 17.35 0.86 11.36
C LYS A 145 17.69 2.34 11.40
N THR A 146 17.17 3.11 10.47
CA THR A 146 17.46 4.54 10.33
C THR A 146 16.63 5.40 11.28
N CYS A 147 15.34 5.05 11.48
CA CYS A 147 14.36 5.94 12.11
C CYS A 147 13.79 5.46 13.43
N TYR A 148 14.10 4.23 13.89
CA TYR A 148 13.49 3.67 15.08
C TYR A 148 14.55 3.32 16.13
N GLU A 149 14.50 4.00 17.28
CA GLU A 149 15.39 3.76 18.43
C GLU A 149 14.70 2.90 19.49
N GLU A 150 15.48 2.22 20.34
CA GLU A 150 14.91 1.44 21.47
C GLU A 150 14.15 2.32 22.47
N ALA A 151 14.61 3.55 22.67
CA ALA A 151 13.93 4.54 23.49
C ALA A 151 12.49 4.86 23.02
N ASP A 152 12.19 4.63 21.74
CA ASP A 152 10.85 4.86 21.18
C ASP A 152 9.82 3.86 21.70
N GLU A 153 10.21 2.59 21.94
CA GLU A 153 9.30 1.58 22.51
C GLU A 153 8.89 1.93 23.94
N LEU A 154 9.84 2.30 24.78
CA LEU A 154 9.56 2.73 26.15
C LEU A 154 8.67 3.98 26.18
N SER A 155 8.95 4.95 25.30
CA SER A 155 8.17 6.18 25.17
C SER A 155 6.74 5.89 24.69
N ALA A 156 6.57 4.97 23.75
CA ALA A 156 5.25 4.56 23.27
C ALA A 156 4.43 3.85 24.37
N ILE A 157 5.08 2.96 25.15
CA ILE A 157 4.43 2.29 26.28
C ILE A 157 3.97 3.31 27.32
N ARG A 158 4.84 4.26 27.71
CA ARG A 158 4.49 5.33 28.68
C ARG A 158 3.30 6.14 28.21
N ARG A 159 3.30 6.60 26.95
CA ARG A 159 2.18 7.35 26.37
C ARG A 159 0.86 6.56 26.33
N ILE A 160 0.95 5.25 26.08
CA ILE A 160 -0.24 4.39 26.12
C ILE A 160 -0.76 4.25 27.54
N ALA A 161 0.14 4.08 28.51
CA ALA A 161 -0.21 4.03 29.94
C ALA A 161 -0.86 5.33 30.40
N GLU A 162 -0.29 6.47 30.09
CA GLU A 162 -0.85 7.80 30.39
C GLU A 162 -2.26 7.98 29.80
N LYS A 163 -2.46 7.65 28.51
CA LYS A 163 -3.79 7.69 27.87
C LYS A 163 -4.81 6.81 28.54
N LYS A 164 -4.37 5.71 29.16
CA LYS A 164 -5.22 4.82 29.95
C LYS A 164 -5.36 5.26 31.42
N ARG A 165 -4.77 6.40 31.78
CA ARG A 165 -4.74 6.92 33.16
C ARG A 165 -4.15 5.91 34.17
N PHE A 166 -3.13 5.18 33.71
CA PHE A 166 -2.44 4.19 34.53
C PHE A 166 -1.30 4.85 35.32
N SER A 167 -1.27 4.61 36.62
CA SER A 167 -0.17 4.99 37.54
C SER A 167 0.46 3.72 38.12
N PRO A 168 1.76 3.49 37.95
CA PRO A 168 2.42 2.29 38.50
C PRO A 168 2.27 2.14 40.03
N GLU A 169 2.20 3.27 40.73
CA GLU A 169 2.14 3.33 42.20
C GLU A 169 0.72 3.12 42.74
N GLU A 170 -0.30 3.60 42.02
CA GLU A 170 -1.71 3.59 42.49
C GLU A 170 -2.52 2.44 41.90
N SER A 171 -2.04 1.81 40.80
CA SER A 171 -2.81 0.77 40.10
C SER A 171 -2.71 -0.59 40.81
N THR A 172 -3.85 -1.26 40.88
CA THR A 172 -3.96 -2.63 41.42
C THR A 172 -3.24 -3.65 40.52
N ASP A 173 -2.90 -4.82 41.06
CA ASP A 173 -2.28 -5.90 40.31
C ASP A 173 -3.13 -6.38 39.13
N ALA A 174 -4.45 -6.37 39.28
CA ALA A 174 -5.39 -6.68 38.21
C ALA A 174 -5.33 -5.66 37.04
N GLU A 175 -5.20 -4.37 37.36
CA GLU A 175 -5.05 -3.31 36.35
C GLU A 175 -3.68 -3.37 35.67
N LYS A 176 -2.62 -3.63 36.43
CA LYS A 176 -1.26 -3.87 35.89
C LYS A 176 -1.29 -5.04 34.91
N LYS A 177 -1.89 -6.18 35.29
CA LYS A 177 -2.02 -7.36 34.43
C LYS A 177 -2.81 -7.03 33.15
N LYS A 178 -3.92 -6.33 33.28
CA LYS A 178 -4.74 -5.94 32.13
C LYS A 178 -3.98 -5.05 31.15
N LEU A 179 -3.18 -4.10 31.63
CA LEU A 179 -2.34 -3.25 30.79
C LEU A 179 -1.21 -4.05 30.16
N TYR A 180 -0.55 -4.95 30.92
CA TYR A 180 0.50 -5.83 30.44
C TYR A 180 0.01 -6.68 29.27
N ASP A 181 -1.12 -7.40 29.44
CA ASP A 181 -1.71 -8.26 28.40
C ASP A 181 -2.13 -7.45 27.16
N TYR A 182 -2.61 -6.24 27.37
CA TYR A 182 -2.94 -5.34 26.26
C TYR A 182 -1.70 -4.95 25.46
N LEU A 183 -0.59 -4.59 26.13
CA LEU A 183 0.65 -4.17 25.49
C LEU A 183 1.36 -5.34 24.78
N LEU A 184 1.31 -6.56 25.36
CA LEU A 184 1.80 -7.78 24.72
C LEU A 184 1.04 -8.05 23.39
N ARG A 185 -0.29 -7.95 23.41
CA ARG A 185 -1.09 -8.10 22.18
C ARG A 185 -0.78 -7.03 21.14
N LYS A 186 -0.35 -5.85 21.58
CA LYS A 186 0.16 -4.78 20.71
C LYS A 186 1.56 -5.03 20.18
N GLY A 187 2.23 -6.08 20.67
CA GLY A 187 3.53 -6.54 20.18
C GLY A 187 4.73 -5.83 20.80
N PHE A 188 4.55 -5.17 21.94
CA PHE A 188 5.66 -4.69 22.76
C PHE A 188 6.38 -5.85 23.42
N LYS A 189 7.67 -5.68 23.68
CA LYS A 189 8.47 -6.69 24.40
C LYS A 189 8.10 -6.74 25.87
N SER A 190 8.08 -7.95 26.43
CA SER A 190 7.77 -8.18 27.86
C SER A 190 8.65 -7.34 28.80
N ASP A 191 9.95 -7.27 28.52
CA ASP A 191 10.90 -6.57 29.37
C ASP A 191 10.65 -5.06 29.38
N ASP A 192 10.39 -4.47 28.21
CA ASP A 192 10.05 -3.04 28.06
C ASP A 192 8.74 -2.70 28.78
N ILE A 193 7.75 -3.60 28.68
CA ILE A 193 6.48 -3.44 29.42
C ILE A 193 6.73 -3.47 30.93
N ARG A 194 7.44 -4.50 31.43
CA ARG A 194 7.75 -4.64 32.86
C ARG A 194 8.51 -3.43 33.42
N GLN A 195 9.46 -2.91 32.65
CA GLN A 195 10.20 -1.71 33.04
C GLN A 195 9.29 -0.49 33.24
N VAL A 196 8.31 -0.29 32.39
CA VAL A 196 7.43 0.88 32.46
C VAL A 196 6.33 0.71 33.53
N ILE A 197 5.73 -0.50 33.66
CA ILE A 197 4.63 -0.74 34.62
C ILE A 197 5.15 -1.14 36.01
N GLN A 198 6.47 -1.25 36.18
CA GLN A 198 7.16 -1.55 37.47
C GLN A 198 6.65 -2.86 38.11
N VAL A 199 6.65 -3.94 37.35
CA VAL A 199 6.32 -5.28 37.86
C VAL A 199 7.54 -6.16 37.77
N SER A 200 8.02 -6.66 38.93
CA SER A 200 9.29 -7.40 39.05
C SER A 200 9.19 -8.85 38.56
N SER A 201 8.11 -9.55 38.73
CA SER A 201 7.86 -10.89 38.16
C SER A 201 6.39 -11.25 38.22
N TRP A 202 5.85 -11.67 37.08
CA TRP A 202 4.61 -12.42 37.00
C TRP A 202 5.03 -13.76 36.41
N ASP A 203 4.99 -14.81 37.22
CA ASP A 203 5.18 -16.16 36.73
C ASP A 203 4.10 -16.43 35.67
N ALA A 204 4.58 -16.88 34.48
CA ALA A 204 3.76 -17.21 33.33
C ALA A 204 2.99 -18.51 33.57
#